data_92419e344b35c00da16e44f518949961
#
_entry.id   92419e344b35c00da16e44f518949961
#
_cell.length_a   1.000
_cell.length_b   1.000
_cell.length_c   1.000
_cell.angle_alpha   90.00
_cell.angle_beta   90.00
_cell.angle_gamma   90.00
#
_symmetry.space_group_name_H-M   'P 1'
#
loop_
_entity.id
_entity.type
_entity.pdbx_description
1 polymer ?
#
loop_
_entity_poly.entity_id
_entity_poly.type
_entity_poly.pdbx_seq_one_letter_code
_entity_poly.pdbx_strand_id
1 'polypeptide(L)'
;MSSLLGLGSLPSRESTGSVAMNILFFLTPKNEVAYIFEDESLRQALEKMEYHKYSAVPVINRRGKYVGTITEGDMLWGIKNKFNLSLKEAEQVTVAALDRRSDNRPVYADSNMEDLIDKALNQNFVPVVDDQKNFIGIITRKDVIRYFYNKSLEVQQPVANCQTAAIQ
;
A
#
# COMPACT_ATOMS: atom_id res chain seq x y z
N MET A 1 -19.16 -24.06 -57.94
CA MET A 1 -18.13 -24.95 -57.36
C MET A 1 -17.21 -24.07 -56.52
N SER A 2 -17.24 -24.11 -55.33
CA SER A 2 -16.97 -24.90 -54.22
C SER A 2 -16.67 -24.01 -53.03
N SER A 3 -17.42 -24.22 -52.05
CA SER A 3 -17.07 -24.60 -50.69
C SER A 3 -16.46 -23.52 -49.82
N LEU A 4 -17.33 -22.94 -49.06
CA LEU A 4 -17.08 -22.25 -47.79
C LEU A 4 -16.72 -23.27 -46.69
N LEU A 5 -15.57 -23.09 -46.08
CA LEU A 5 -15.23 -23.70 -44.78
C LEU A 5 -15.50 -22.70 -43.67
N GLY A 6 -16.41 -23.08 -42.80
CA GLY A 6 -16.78 -22.29 -41.63
C GLY A 6 -15.67 -22.19 -40.63
N LEU A 7 -15.39 -20.96 -40.23
CA LEU A 7 -14.61 -20.65 -39.04
C LEU A 7 -15.52 -20.79 -37.84
N GLY A 8 -15.30 -21.86 -37.06
CA GLY A 8 -15.91 -22.07 -35.77
C GLY A 8 -15.53 -20.94 -34.82
N SER A 9 -16.53 -20.25 -34.33
CA SER A 9 -16.40 -19.31 -33.23
C SER A 9 -15.91 -20.04 -31.98
N LEU A 10 -14.78 -19.56 -31.43
CA LEU A 10 -14.29 -19.94 -30.14
C LEU A 10 -15.33 -19.56 -29.07
N PRO A 11 -15.60 -20.43 -28.10
CA PRO A 11 -16.50 -20.06 -27.01
C PRO A 11 -15.89 -18.93 -26.18
N SER A 12 -16.68 -17.89 -25.99
CA SER A 12 -16.43 -16.81 -25.05
C SER A 12 -16.09 -17.42 -23.69
N ARG A 13 -14.95 -17.04 -23.14
CA ARG A 13 -14.59 -17.33 -21.74
C ARG A 13 -15.70 -16.78 -20.84
N GLU A 14 -16.47 -17.69 -20.28
CA GLU A 14 -17.34 -17.38 -19.17
C GLU A 14 -16.49 -16.74 -18.07
N SER A 15 -16.87 -15.52 -17.70
CA SER A 15 -16.35 -14.83 -16.54
C SER A 15 -16.75 -15.62 -15.29
N THR A 16 -15.87 -16.49 -14.83
CA THR A 16 -15.96 -17.04 -13.48
C THR A 16 -16.04 -15.87 -12.54
N GLY A 17 -17.14 -15.72 -11.82
CA GLY A 17 -17.40 -14.63 -10.89
C GLY A 17 -16.32 -14.59 -9.81
N SER A 18 -15.27 -13.84 -10.06
CA SER A 18 -14.30 -13.42 -9.07
C SER A 18 -15.06 -12.48 -8.13
N VAL A 19 -15.37 -12.93 -6.94
CA VAL A 19 -15.78 -12.03 -5.85
C VAL A 19 -14.72 -10.94 -5.79
N ALA A 20 -15.10 -9.73 -6.21
CA ALA A 20 -14.18 -8.59 -6.21
C ALA A 20 -13.70 -8.40 -4.77
N MET A 21 -12.42 -8.73 -4.53
CA MET A 21 -11.84 -8.62 -3.19
C MET A 21 -11.71 -7.16 -2.84
N ASN A 22 -12.30 -6.78 -1.71
CA ASN A 22 -12.21 -5.43 -1.18
C ASN A 22 -10.80 -5.22 -0.59
N ILE A 23 -10.09 -4.20 -1.07
CA ILE A 23 -8.73 -3.86 -0.60
C ILE A 23 -8.70 -3.50 0.89
N LEU A 24 -9.82 -3.06 1.47
CA LEU A 24 -9.93 -2.73 2.89
C LEU A 24 -9.72 -3.94 3.81
N PHE A 25 -9.76 -5.16 3.26
CA PHE A 25 -9.38 -6.36 4.00
C PHE A 25 -7.93 -6.34 4.50
N PHE A 26 -7.06 -5.60 3.81
CA PHE A 26 -5.64 -5.44 4.15
C PHE A 26 -5.35 -4.16 4.93
N LEU A 27 -6.38 -3.35 5.22
CA LEU A 27 -6.18 -2.04 5.82
C LEU A 27 -5.69 -2.14 7.26
N THR A 28 -4.55 -1.52 7.53
CA THR A 28 -4.17 -1.10 8.88
C THR A 28 -4.76 0.30 9.09
N PRO A 29 -5.75 0.45 9.99
CA PRO A 29 -6.47 1.71 10.13
C PRO A 29 -5.61 2.81 10.73
N LYS A 30 -5.96 4.05 10.46
CA LYS A 30 -5.21 5.26 10.86
C LYS A 30 -4.84 5.31 12.34
N ASN A 31 -5.70 4.83 13.23
CA ASN A 31 -5.45 4.82 14.68
C ASN A 31 -4.36 3.83 15.12
N GLU A 32 -3.98 2.90 14.26
CA GLU A 32 -2.91 1.91 14.47
C GLU A 32 -1.62 2.26 13.71
N VAL A 33 -1.64 3.33 12.92
CA VAL A 33 -0.52 3.77 12.08
C VAL A 33 0.14 4.99 12.68
N ALA A 34 1.47 4.98 12.81
CA ALA A 34 2.21 6.21 13.07
C ALA A 34 2.20 7.09 11.83
N TYR A 35 1.85 8.35 11.97
CA TYR A 35 1.89 9.38 10.95
C TYR A 35 2.45 10.68 11.53
N ILE A 36 2.85 11.60 10.65
CA ILE A 36 3.42 12.89 10.98
C ILE A 36 2.50 13.97 10.41
N PHE A 37 2.30 15.07 11.16
CA PHE A 37 1.67 16.24 10.59
C PHE A 37 2.70 17.07 9.82
N GLU A 38 2.28 17.66 8.70
CA GLU A 38 3.15 18.49 7.85
C GLU A 38 3.76 19.71 8.58
N ASP A 39 3.11 20.18 9.64
CA ASP A 39 3.54 21.30 10.49
C ASP A 39 4.37 20.88 11.71
N GLU A 40 4.60 19.59 11.93
CA GLU A 40 5.56 19.13 12.93
C GLU A 40 6.99 19.49 12.52
N SER A 41 7.85 19.71 13.54
CA SER A 41 9.26 19.96 13.29
C SER A 41 10.00 18.70 12.82
N LEU A 42 11.12 18.89 12.11
CA LEU A 42 11.98 17.78 11.70
C LEU A 42 12.43 16.94 12.89
N ARG A 43 12.72 17.58 14.03
CA ARG A 43 13.10 16.89 15.25
C ARG A 43 12.00 15.97 15.74
N GLN A 44 10.76 16.45 15.85
CA GLN A 44 9.61 15.63 16.26
C GLN A 44 9.38 14.46 15.31
N ALA A 45 9.53 14.70 14.00
CA ALA A 45 9.42 13.66 13.01
C ALA A 45 10.51 12.58 13.15
N LEU A 46 11.77 12.98 13.35
CA LEU A 46 12.89 12.06 13.59
C LEU A 46 12.68 11.21 14.84
N GLU A 47 12.30 11.83 15.97
CA GLU A 47 12.02 11.14 17.22
C GLU A 47 10.90 10.11 17.07
N LYS A 48 9.84 10.45 16.33
CA LYS A 48 8.71 9.55 16.05
C LYS A 48 9.14 8.37 15.18
N MET A 49 9.93 8.60 14.13
CA MET A 49 10.44 7.55 13.25
C MET A 49 11.42 6.63 14.00
N GLU A 50 12.30 7.18 14.82
CA GLU A 50 13.23 6.42 15.64
C GLU A 50 12.50 5.53 16.65
N TYR A 51 11.50 6.08 17.34
CA TYR A 51 10.71 5.34 18.33
C TYR A 51 10.00 4.12 17.71
N HIS A 52 9.39 4.31 16.54
CA HIS A 52 8.67 3.24 15.85
C HIS A 52 9.56 2.36 14.96
N LYS A 53 10.84 2.71 14.78
CA LYS A 53 11.78 2.01 13.86
C LYS A 53 11.27 1.98 12.40
N TYR A 54 10.64 3.06 11.95
CA TYR A 54 10.11 3.18 10.60
C TYR A 54 11.03 3.97 9.68
N SER A 55 11.32 3.42 8.51
CA SER A 55 12.12 4.08 7.47
C SER A 55 11.30 5.05 6.60
N ALA A 56 9.99 4.97 6.66
CA ALA A 56 9.08 5.85 5.95
C ALA A 56 7.74 5.93 6.70
N VAL A 57 7.12 7.12 6.72
CA VAL A 57 5.84 7.37 7.40
C VAL A 57 4.95 8.27 6.56
N PRO A 58 3.61 8.10 6.64
CA PRO A 58 2.66 9.01 6.02
C PRO A 58 2.71 10.40 6.66
N VAL A 59 2.57 11.42 5.83
CA VAL A 59 2.41 12.82 6.25
C VAL A 59 0.97 13.25 5.95
N ILE A 60 0.31 13.83 6.94
CA ILE A 60 -1.06 14.36 6.82
C ILE A 60 -1.10 15.83 7.27
N ASN A 61 -2.13 16.55 6.83
CA ASN A 61 -2.39 17.88 7.36
C ASN A 61 -3.36 17.83 8.54
N ARG A 62 -3.57 18.98 9.21
CA ARG A 62 -4.50 19.09 10.35
C ARG A 62 -5.98 18.86 9.99
N ARG A 63 -6.32 18.85 8.71
CA ARG A 63 -7.65 18.49 8.21
C ARG A 63 -7.80 16.98 7.96
N GLY A 64 -6.74 16.18 8.26
CA GLY A 64 -6.75 14.74 8.06
C GLY A 64 -6.46 14.28 6.64
N LYS A 65 -6.14 15.18 5.71
CA LYS A 65 -5.80 14.83 4.33
C LYS A 65 -4.42 14.23 4.23
N TYR A 66 -4.25 13.23 3.40
CA TYR A 66 -2.94 12.72 3.02
C TYR A 66 -2.18 13.76 2.19
N VAL A 67 -0.97 14.09 2.62
CA VAL A 67 -0.10 15.09 1.96
C VAL A 67 1.02 14.40 1.18
N GLY A 68 1.55 13.31 1.73
CA GLY A 68 2.67 12.58 1.12
C GLY A 68 3.31 11.59 2.10
N THR A 69 4.49 11.13 1.73
CA THR A 69 5.32 10.24 2.57
C THR A 69 6.66 10.90 2.82
N ILE A 70 7.18 10.78 4.03
CA ILE A 70 8.54 11.18 4.35
C ILE A 70 9.38 9.97 4.70
N THR A 71 10.63 9.94 4.24
CA THR A 71 11.60 8.87 4.47
C THR A 71 12.78 9.37 5.28
N GLU A 72 13.51 8.43 5.92
CA GLU A 72 14.80 8.71 6.56
C GLU A 72 15.77 9.40 5.58
N GLY A 73 15.75 9.00 4.30
CA GLY A 73 16.55 9.61 3.25
C GLY A 73 16.18 11.06 2.99
N ASP A 74 14.89 11.41 2.96
CA ASP A 74 14.44 12.78 2.76
C ASP A 74 14.92 13.68 3.91
N MET A 75 14.82 13.17 5.14
CA MET A 75 15.31 13.89 6.32
C MET A 75 16.83 14.06 6.30
N LEU A 76 17.58 12.98 6.02
CA LEU A 76 19.05 13.03 5.94
C LEU A 76 19.53 14.05 4.90
N TRP A 77 18.96 13.98 3.69
CA TRP A 77 19.37 14.87 2.59
C TRP A 77 18.89 16.29 2.78
N GLY A 78 17.71 16.48 3.42
CA GLY A 78 17.23 17.80 3.80
C GLY A 78 18.15 18.47 4.80
N ILE A 79 18.53 17.76 5.87
CA ILE A 79 19.48 18.28 6.87
C ILE A 79 20.83 18.60 6.23
N LYS A 80 21.40 17.66 5.44
CA LYS A 80 22.74 17.81 4.86
C LYS A 80 22.82 18.88 3.78
N ASN A 81 21.88 18.87 2.82
CA ASN A 81 22.07 19.60 1.56
C ASN A 81 21.29 20.92 1.52
N LYS A 82 20.11 20.97 2.11
CA LYS A 82 19.25 22.15 2.01
C LYS A 82 19.42 23.11 3.18
N PHE A 83 19.52 22.56 4.37
CA PHE A 83 19.51 23.38 5.58
C PHE A 83 20.88 23.46 6.25
N ASN A 84 21.79 22.50 6.00
CA ASN A 84 23.07 22.35 6.71
C ASN A 84 22.90 22.46 8.22
N LEU A 85 21.80 21.86 8.74
CA LEU A 85 21.33 22.06 10.09
C LEU A 85 22.01 21.12 11.09
N SER A 86 22.23 21.62 12.30
CA SER A 86 22.40 20.77 13.46
C SER A 86 21.03 20.20 13.91
N LEU A 87 21.03 19.13 14.73
CA LEU A 87 19.81 18.60 15.29
C LEU A 87 19.02 19.62 16.11
N LYS A 88 19.70 20.62 16.69
CA LYS A 88 19.06 21.71 17.43
C LYS A 88 18.31 22.67 16.50
N GLU A 89 18.86 22.95 15.34
CA GLU A 89 18.22 23.81 14.34
C GLU A 89 17.04 23.10 13.67
N ALA A 90 17.04 21.76 13.63
CA ALA A 90 15.92 20.96 13.13
C ALA A 90 14.58 21.18 13.88
N GLU A 91 14.60 21.77 15.07
CA GLU A 91 13.39 22.18 15.79
C GLU A 91 12.61 23.33 15.11
N GLN A 92 13.30 24.15 14.34
CA GLN A 92 12.72 25.34 13.70
C GLN A 92 12.23 25.09 12.29
N VAL A 93 12.53 23.92 11.72
CA VAL A 93 12.14 23.56 10.35
C VAL A 93 11.00 22.55 10.40
N THR A 94 9.95 22.83 9.64
CA THR A 94 8.80 21.92 9.54
C THR A 94 9.01 20.85 8.48
N VAL A 95 8.29 19.73 8.62
CA VAL A 95 8.26 18.64 7.62
C VAL A 95 7.81 19.15 6.24
N ALA A 96 6.89 20.12 6.20
CA ALA A 96 6.42 20.73 4.95
C ALA A 96 7.53 21.43 4.15
N ALA A 97 8.60 21.88 4.81
CA ALA A 97 9.73 22.56 4.17
C ALA A 97 10.72 21.60 3.50
N LEU A 98 10.60 20.29 3.73
CA LEU A 98 11.46 19.28 3.10
C LEU A 98 11.05 18.99 1.66
N ASP A 99 12.05 18.84 0.81
CA ASP A 99 11.86 18.30 -0.54
C ASP A 99 11.78 16.77 -0.44
N ARG A 100 10.61 16.21 -0.68
CA ARG A 100 10.41 14.76 -0.74
C ARG A 100 10.81 14.24 -2.12
N ARG A 101 11.65 13.22 -2.16
CA ARG A 101 12.15 12.64 -3.41
C ARG A 101 11.10 11.77 -4.11
N SER A 102 10.29 11.11 -3.32
CA SER A 102 9.26 10.21 -3.83
C SER A 102 8.14 10.11 -2.81
N ASP A 103 6.94 10.47 -3.22
CA ASP A 103 5.74 10.26 -2.42
C ASP A 103 5.08 8.91 -2.77
N ASN A 104 4.65 8.17 -1.77
CA ASN A 104 3.80 7.02 -1.99
C ASN A 104 2.44 7.50 -2.51
N ARG A 105 2.05 6.98 -3.68
CA ARG A 105 0.76 7.31 -4.28
C ARG A 105 -0.36 6.56 -3.54
N PRO A 106 -1.41 7.25 -3.10
CA PRO A 106 -2.53 6.61 -2.41
C PRO A 106 -3.43 5.85 -3.39
N VAL A 107 -4.23 4.94 -2.82
CA VAL A 107 -5.43 4.36 -3.44
C VAL A 107 -6.67 4.86 -2.71
N TYR A 108 -7.80 4.89 -3.41
CA TYR A 108 -9.09 5.14 -2.77
C TYR A 108 -9.60 3.87 -2.09
N ALA A 109 -10.44 4.04 -1.07
CA ALA A 109 -11.01 2.93 -0.32
C ALA A 109 -11.82 1.92 -1.17
N ASP A 110 -12.35 2.38 -2.30
CA ASP A 110 -13.11 1.61 -3.29
C ASP A 110 -12.28 1.13 -4.49
N SER A 111 -10.95 1.37 -4.48
CA SER A 111 -10.05 0.89 -5.54
C SER A 111 -10.05 -0.63 -5.64
N ASN A 112 -9.77 -1.13 -6.84
CA ASN A 112 -9.64 -2.56 -7.10
C ASN A 112 -8.27 -3.12 -6.67
N MET A 113 -8.13 -4.44 -6.75
CA MET A 113 -6.91 -5.15 -6.34
C MET A 113 -5.71 -4.86 -7.27
N GLU A 114 -5.98 -4.66 -8.56
CA GLU A 114 -4.97 -4.37 -9.57
C GLU A 114 -4.28 -3.03 -9.27
N ASP A 115 -5.05 -1.99 -8.96
CA ASP A 115 -4.53 -0.68 -8.56
C ASP A 115 -3.68 -0.74 -7.30
N LEU A 116 -4.10 -1.56 -6.32
CA LEU A 116 -3.33 -1.77 -5.10
C LEU A 116 -2.01 -2.47 -5.39
N ILE A 117 -2.03 -3.55 -6.18
CA ILE A 117 -0.83 -4.32 -6.52
C ILE A 117 0.17 -3.46 -7.29
N ASP A 118 -0.29 -2.70 -8.30
CA ASP A 118 0.57 -1.81 -9.07
C ASP A 118 1.37 -0.87 -8.18
N LYS A 119 0.72 -0.26 -7.18
CA LYS A 119 1.40 0.60 -6.22
C LYS A 119 2.30 -0.16 -5.25
N ALA A 120 1.85 -1.31 -4.74
CA ALA A 120 2.62 -2.12 -3.80
C ALA A 120 3.90 -2.69 -4.41
N LEU A 121 3.99 -2.85 -5.74
CA LEU A 121 5.24 -3.24 -6.42
C LEU A 121 6.36 -2.22 -6.21
N ASN A 122 6.02 -0.93 -6.16
CA ASN A 122 7.00 0.17 -6.11
C ASN A 122 7.06 0.87 -4.75
N GLN A 123 6.10 0.62 -3.86
CA GLN A 123 5.97 1.27 -2.56
C GLN A 123 6.02 0.24 -1.43
N ASN A 124 6.67 0.56 -0.31
CA ASN A 124 6.72 -0.32 0.87
C ASN A 124 5.38 -0.40 1.60
N PHE A 125 4.59 0.66 1.52
CA PHE A 125 3.19 0.70 1.90
C PHE A 125 2.39 1.58 0.93
N VAL A 126 1.10 1.35 0.84
CA VAL A 126 0.17 2.13 0.02
C VAL A 126 -0.77 2.88 0.95
N PRO A 127 -0.75 4.22 0.96
CA PRO A 127 -1.72 5.02 1.70
C PRO A 127 -3.13 4.78 1.15
N VAL A 128 -4.11 4.71 2.04
CA VAL A 128 -5.53 4.59 1.65
C VAL A 128 -6.26 5.85 2.07
N VAL A 129 -7.04 6.38 1.14
CA VAL A 129 -7.83 7.59 1.35
C VAL A 129 -9.31 7.35 1.01
N ASP A 130 -10.20 8.12 1.63
CA ASP A 130 -11.61 8.14 1.26
C ASP A 130 -11.86 9.01 0.01
N ASP A 131 -13.12 9.13 -0.41
CA ASP A 131 -13.59 9.95 -1.53
C ASP A 131 -13.27 11.46 -1.37
N GLN A 132 -13.11 11.92 -0.13
CA GLN A 132 -12.72 13.28 0.20
C GLN A 132 -11.20 13.45 0.36
N LYS A 133 -10.40 12.42 0.07
CA LYS A 133 -8.93 12.37 0.26
C LYS A 133 -8.48 12.43 1.73
N ASN A 134 -9.35 12.08 2.69
CA ASN A 134 -8.91 11.92 4.06
C ASN A 134 -8.10 10.62 4.18
N PHE A 135 -7.01 10.67 4.93
CA PHE A 135 -6.19 9.52 5.23
C PHE A 135 -6.92 8.58 6.20
N ILE A 136 -7.19 7.35 5.79
CA ILE A 136 -7.90 6.35 6.60
C ILE A 136 -6.99 5.23 7.09
N GLY A 137 -5.80 5.06 6.52
CA GLY A 137 -4.83 4.05 6.92
C GLY A 137 -3.83 3.70 5.83
N ILE A 138 -3.15 2.59 6.00
CA ILE A 138 -2.19 2.06 5.02
C ILE A 138 -2.45 0.59 4.74
N ILE A 139 -1.97 0.13 3.58
CA ILE A 139 -1.83 -1.29 3.26
C ILE A 139 -0.35 -1.54 3.03
N THR A 140 0.24 -2.48 3.77
CA THR A 140 1.67 -2.78 3.61
C THR A 140 1.91 -3.75 2.46
N ARG A 141 3.02 -3.59 1.74
CA ARG A 141 3.47 -4.56 0.72
C ARG A 141 3.57 -5.96 1.32
N LYS A 142 4.02 -6.07 2.56
CA LYS A 142 4.15 -7.34 3.28
C LYS A 142 2.82 -8.08 3.38
N ASP A 143 1.73 -7.38 3.69
CA ASP A 143 0.42 -7.99 3.86
C ASP A 143 -0.15 -8.47 2.52
N VAL A 144 0.04 -7.69 1.46
CA VAL A 144 -0.32 -8.09 0.09
C VAL A 144 0.44 -9.35 -0.33
N ILE A 145 1.77 -9.38 -0.15
CA ILE A 145 2.60 -10.54 -0.50
C ILE A 145 2.19 -11.77 0.33
N ARG A 146 2.01 -11.62 1.63
CA ARG A 146 1.59 -12.70 2.54
C ARG A 146 0.28 -13.34 2.09
N TYR A 147 -0.68 -12.52 1.71
CA TYR A 147 -1.97 -13.00 1.23
C TYR A 147 -1.83 -13.88 -0.02
N PHE A 148 -1.12 -13.39 -1.05
CA PHE A 148 -0.93 -14.16 -2.28
C PHE A 148 -0.10 -15.42 -2.07
N TYR A 149 0.89 -15.37 -1.18
CA TYR A 149 1.67 -16.54 -0.80
C TYR A 149 0.79 -17.61 -0.16
N ASN A 150 -0.03 -17.26 0.83
CA ASN A 150 -0.94 -18.20 1.49
C ASN A 150 -1.94 -18.78 0.49
N LYS A 151 -2.52 -17.95 -0.37
CA LYS A 151 -3.45 -18.41 -1.41
C LYS A 151 -2.80 -19.38 -2.40
N SER A 152 -1.53 -19.19 -2.74
CA SER A 152 -0.81 -20.11 -3.61
C SER A 152 -0.58 -21.48 -2.97
N LEU A 153 -0.43 -21.55 -1.65
CA LEU A 153 -0.30 -22.81 -0.92
C LEU A 153 -1.61 -23.59 -0.86
N GLU A 154 -2.74 -22.88 -0.71
CA GLU A 154 -4.08 -23.51 -0.71
C GLU A 154 -4.39 -24.19 -2.04
N VAL A 155 -3.99 -23.59 -3.16
CA VAL A 155 -4.16 -24.16 -4.50
C VAL A 155 -3.28 -25.41 -4.75
N GLN A 156 -2.19 -25.57 -4.01
CA GLN A 156 -1.27 -26.70 -4.13
C GLN A 156 -1.65 -27.92 -3.27
N GLN A 157 -2.67 -27.86 -2.42
CA GLN A 157 -3.16 -29.02 -1.70
C GLN A 157 -4.10 -29.82 -2.62
N PRO A 158 -3.68 -31.02 -3.11
CA PRO A 158 -4.58 -31.87 -3.86
C PRO A 158 -5.72 -32.31 -2.94
N VAL A 159 -6.94 -32.34 -3.45
CA VAL A 159 -8.11 -32.91 -2.79
C VAL A 159 -7.81 -34.37 -2.50
N ALA A 160 -7.23 -34.63 -1.34
CA ALA A 160 -7.00 -36.00 -0.89
C ALA A 160 -8.30 -36.54 -0.29
N ASN A 161 -8.88 -37.48 -1.03
CA ASN A 161 -9.77 -38.53 -0.56
C ASN A 161 -11.23 -38.20 -0.23
N CYS A 162 -12.01 -38.47 -1.24
CA CYS A 162 -13.28 -39.15 -1.01
C CYS A 162 -13.27 -40.49 -1.80
N GLN A 163 -12.58 -41.50 -1.27
CA GLN A 163 -12.78 -42.90 -1.65
C GLN A 163 -12.34 -43.79 -0.50
N THR A 164 -13.26 -44.22 0.30
CA THR A 164 -13.37 -45.63 0.77
C THR A 164 -14.57 -45.72 1.72
N ALA A 165 -15.68 -46.11 1.20
CA ALA A 165 -16.68 -46.87 1.93
C ALA A 165 -17.62 -47.53 0.92
N ALA A 166 -17.21 -48.62 0.38
CA ALA A 166 -18.08 -49.66 -0.14
C ALA A 166 -17.34 -50.96 -0.02
N ILE A 167 -17.90 -51.84 0.71
CA ILE A 167 -17.85 -53.30 0.74
C ILE A 167 -17.76 -53.79 2.20
N GLN A 168 -18.88 -54.09 2.78
CA GLN A 168 -19.35 -55.41 3.21
C GLN A 168 -20.75 -55.29 3.75
#